data_2404db6a6aa3b6407462b9baec2a9d7c
#
_entry.id   2404db6a6aa3b6407462b9baec2a9d7c
#
_cell.length_a   1.000
_cell.length_b   1.000
_cell.length_c   1.000
_cell.angle_alpha   90.00
_cell.angle_beta   90.00
_cell.angle_gamma   90.00
#
_symmetry.space_group_name_H-M   'P 1'
#
loop_
_entity.id
_entity.type
_entity.pdbx_description
1 polymer ?
#
loop_
_entity_poly.entity_id
_entity_poly.type
_entity_poly.pdbx_seq_one_letter_code
_entity_poly.pdbx_strand_id
1 'polypeptide(L)'
;MKALRFKRNIPRYAAAKIAGNIMPGSGASFGPIDLIQGESPEAPGKDWVKVRPRLSGICGSDLATVDGKSARYFEPLVSFPFTPGHEVVGNLDDDSRVVLEPVLSCTSRNISPPCTPCGAGNIGNCENVTLGEISSGIQTGSCHDTGGGCATEFYAHPSQLHSVPDEFSDEAAVMVEPTACGIHAALAAEIPNDGVVAVLGSGTLGQVTISALRHFTNPKTIISTARYPEQKILAAQLGSDIVVSPEEILRSVRRVCGTKAIANVSEKSPDGRVDRLTGGADVVIDCVGSSKSISDALSITKPNGRIVLVGMPATVELELTPLWHRELQLIGAYTYGTEKLPDGETISTFDLAFELVKTAKLEQLVSACYSLNDYQEALKHAANAGSRGAFKIVFDLRDERERNIK
;
A
#
# COMPACT_ATOMS: atom_id res chain seq x y z
N MET A 1 -27.06 8.16 -0.84
CA MET A 1 -25.60 7.99 -0.75
C MET A 1 -24.90 8.64 -1.96
N LYS A 2 -23.75 9.26 -1.77
CA LYS A 2 -22.87 9.75 -2.82
C LYS A 2 -21.60 8.92 -2.83
N ALA A 3 -21.15 8.46 -3.99
CA ALA A 3 -20.01 7.52 -4.08
C ALA A 3 -19.29 7.61 -5.42
N LEU A 4 -18.01 7.28 -5.43
CA LEU A 4 -17.30 6.89 -6.64
C LEU A 4 -17.64 5.43 -6.94
N ARG A 5 -18.01 5.13 -8.18
CA ARG A 5 -18.35 3.78 -8.60
C ARG A 5 -17.53 3.36 -9.82
N PHE A 6 -16.78 2.28 -9.65
CA PHE A 6 -16.03 1.66 -10.73
C PHE A 6 -16.86 0.52 -11.36
N LYS A 7 -17.05 0.57 -12.68
CA LYS A 7 -17.89 -0.38 -13.42
C LYS A 7 -17.04 -1.20 -14.39
N ARG A 8 -17.45 -2.41 -14.68
CA ARG A 8 -16.83 -3.21 -15.75
C ARG A 8 -17.23 -2.64 -17.11
N ASN A 9 -16.32 -1.88 -17.74
CA ASN A 9 -16.52 -1.29 -19.07
C ASN A 9 -15.18 -1.34 -19.84
N ILE A 10 -15.04 -2.34 -20.71
CA ILE A 10 -13.79 -2.61 -21.43
C ILE A 10 -13.32 -1.42 -22.28
N PRO A 11 -14.19 -0.75 -23.10
CA PRO A 11 -13.76 0.42 -23.88
C PRO A 11 -13.24 1.56 -23.03
N ARG A 12 -13.94 1.91 -21.93
CA ARG A 12 -13.49 2.98 -21.02
C ARG A 12 -12.21 2.58 -20.29
N TYR A 13 -12.06 1.30 -19.91
CA TYR A 13 -10.83 0.80 -19.29
C TYR A 13 -9.62 0.90 -20.23
N ALA A 14 -9.80 0.57 -21.54
CA ALA A 14 -8.76 0.74 -22.54
C ALA A 14 -8.40 2.23 -22.73
N ALA A 15 -9.39 3.12 -22.76
CA ALA A 15 -9.16 4.57 -22.83
C ALA A 15 -8.39 5.08 -21.59
N ALA A 16 -8.75 4.62 -20.39
CA ALA A 16 -8.04 4.93 -19.15
C ALA A 16 -6.58 4.49 -19.20
N LYS A 17 -6.30 3.28 -19.71
CA LYS A 17 -4.94 2.76 -19.84
C LYS A 17 -4.09 3.60 -20.79
N ILE A 18 -4.64 4.04 -21.92
CA ILE A 18 -3.93 4.92 -22.85
C ILE A 18 -3.65 6.27 -22.19
N ALA A 19 -4.68 6.90 -21.60
CA ALA A 19 -4.57 8.19 -20.95
C ALA A 19 -3.59 8.15 -19.75
N GLY A 20 -3.69 7.15 -18.87
CA GLY A 20 -2.83 6.96 -17.70
C GLY A 20 -1.36 6.68 -18.03
N ASN A 21 -1.08 6.11 -19.22
CA ASN A 21 0.28 5.95 -19.71
C ASN A 21 0.90 7.28 -20.19
N ILE A 22 0.07 8.18 -20.71
CA ILE A 22 0.52 9.53 -21.14
C ILE A 22 0.67 10.44 -19.93
N MET A 23 -0.33 10.45 -19.06
CA MET A 23 -0.36 11.33 -17.88
C MET A 23 -0.96 10.56 -16.69
N PRO A 24 -0.15 10.20 -15.68
CA PRO A 24 -0.63 9.48 -14.49
C PRO A 24 -1.83 10.17 -13.81
N GLY A 25 -2.84 9.38 -13.45
CA GLY A 25 -4.09 9.85 -12.86
C GLY A 25 -5.14 10.36 -13.86
N SER A 26 -4.81 10.50 -15.15
CA SER A 26 -5.78 10.96 -16.15
C SER A 26 -6.85 9.90 -16.49
N GLY A 27 -6.63 8.65 -16.10
CA GLY A 27 -7.65 7.59 -16.16
C GLY A 27 -8.94 7.97 -15.44
N ALA A 28 -8.88 8.83 -14.42
CA ALA A 28 -10.04 9.37 -13.73
C ALA A 28 -11.04 10.10 -14.64
N SER A 29 -10.57 10.69 -15.75
CA SER A 29 -11.42 11.45 -16.68
C SER A 29 -12.00 10.58 -17.82
N PHE A 30 -11.35 9.46 -18.14
CA PHE A 30 -11.70 8.62 -19.29
C PHE A 30 -12.11 7.20 -18.87
N GLY A 31 -11.75 6.77 -17.68
CA GLY A 31 -11.96 5.44 -17.16
C GLY A 31 -13.40 5.16 -16.71
N PRO A 32 -13.67 3.90 -16.36
CA PRO A 32 -15.00 3.45 -15.96
C PRO A 32 -15.30 3.75 -14.48
N ILE A 33 -14.86 4.92 -14.00
CA ILE A 33 -15.16 5.45 -12.66
C ILE A 33 -16.04 6.68 -12.79
N ASP A 34 -17.12 6.73 -12.04
CA ASP A 34 -18.09 7.82 -12.08
C ASP A 34 -18.50 8.22 -10.65
N LEU A 35 -18.68 9.52 -10.41
CA LEU A 35 -19.35 10.00 -9.20
C LEU A 35 -20.86 9.80 -9.38
N ILE A 36 -21.46 9.05 -8.46
CA ILE A 36 -22.90 8.76 -8.48
C ILE A 36 -23.59 9.30 -7.24
N GLN A 37 -24.89 9.58 -7.39
CA GLN A 37 -25.83 9.77 -6.29
C GLN A 37 -26.92 8.71 -6.41
N GLY A 38 -27.30 8.08 -5.32
CA GLY A 38 -28.28 7.01 -5.30
C GLY A 38 -28.68 6.61 -3.89
N GLU A 39 -29.40 5.53 -3.78
CA GLU A 39 -29.80 4.94 -2.51
C GLU A 39 -28.58 4.35 -1.78
N SER A 40 -28.70 4.25 -0.45
CA SER A 40 -27.75 3.56 0.40
C SER A 40 -27.66 2.08 -0.01
N PRO A 41 -26.47 1.46 0.03
CA PRO A 41 -26.38 0.02 -0.17
C PRO A 41 -27.15 -0.70 0.94
N GLU A 42 -27.59 -1.92 0.66
CA GLU A 42 -28.11 -2.82 1.68
C GLU A 42 -26.94 -3.45 2.46
N ALA A 43 -27.20 -3.78 3.74
CA ALA A 43 -26.21 -4.49 4.53
C ALA A 43 -25.96 -5.89 3.95
N PRO A 44 -24.70 -6.33 3.75
CA PRO A 44 -24.41 -7.67 3.20
C PRO A 44 -24.90 -8.82 4.09
N GLY A 45 -25.08 -8.57 5.38
CA GLY A 45 -25.59 -9.54 6.36
C GLY A 45 -26.00 -8.83 7.65
N LYS A 46 -26.66 -9.57 8.56
CA LYS A 46 -27.23 -9.01 9.80
C LYS A 46 -26.21 -8.43 10.77
N ASP A 47 -24.97 -8.92 10.73
CA ASP A 47 -23.89 -8.50 11.64
C ASP A 47 -23.07 -7.35 11.07
N TRP A 48 -23.33 -6.94 9.83
CA TRP A 48 -22.62 -5.84 9.18
C TRP A 48 -23.11 -4.49 9.69
N VAL A 49 -22.18 -3.61 9.97
CA VAL A 49 -22.45 -2.27 10.50
C VAL A 49 -22.17 -1.20 9.48
N LYS A 50 -22.95 -0.14 9.52
CA LYS A 50 -22.77 1.03 8.66
C LYS A 50 -21.62 1.87 9.16
N VAL A 51 -20.71 2.22 8.26
CA VAL A 51 -19.61 3.15 8.51
C VAL A 51 -19.82 4.40 7.67
N ARG A 52 -19.68 5.57 8.28
CA ARG A 52 -19.69 6.86 7.59
C ARG A 52 -18.25 7.39 7.57
N PRO A 53 -17.56 7.34 6.44
CA PRO A 53 -16.19 7.85 6.33
C PRO A 53 -16.08 9.31 6.73
N ARG A 54 -15.02 9.64 7.46
CA ARG A 54 -14.56 10.99 7.76
C ARG A 54 -13.46 11.37 6.78
N LEU A 55 -12.41 10.51 6.69
CA LEU A 55 -11.38 10.59 5.67
C LEU A 55 -11.23 9.23 4.99
N SER A 56 -10.92 9.26 3.70
CA SER A 56 -10.57 8.08 2.91
C SER A 56 -9.29 8.34 2.11
N GLY A 57 -8.24 7.60 2.39
CA GLY A 57 -6.96 7.68 1.70
C GLY A 57 -7.04 7.16 0.26
N ILE A 58 -6.25 7.75 -0.63
CA ILE A 58 -6.06 7.26 -2.00
C ILE A 58 -4.78 6.43 -2.02
N CYS A 59 -4.94 5.13 -2.30
CA CYS A 59 -3.84 4.18 -2.40
C CYS A 59 -3.28 4.10 -3.83
N GLY A 60 -2.04 3.62 -3.97
CA GLY A 60 -1.44 3.29 -5.26
C GLY A 60 -2.24 2.24 -6.06
N SER A 61 -2.91 1.31 -5.38
CA SER A 61 -3.79 0.31 -5.99
C SER A 61 -5.05 0.91 -6.60
N ASP A 62 -5.64 1.96 -5.97
CA ASP A 62 -6.75 2.73 -6.55
C ASP A 62 -6.30 3.43 -7.83
N LEU A 63 -5.12 4.05 -7.80
CA LEU A 63 -4.54 4.73 -8.96
C LEU A 63 -4.25 3.75 -10.10
N ALA A 64 -3.70 2.57 -9.80
CA ALA A 64 -3.48 1.52 -10.79
C ALA A 64 -4.80 1.05 -11.42
N THR A 65 -5.85 0.93 -10.63
CA THR A 65 -7.20 0.56 -11.10
C THR A 65 -7.78 1.64 -12.02
N VAL A 66 -7.71 2.89 -11.61
CA VAL A 66 -8.23 4.04 -12.37
C VAL A 66 -7.47 4.23 -13.69
N ASP A 67 -6.15 4.07 -13.69
CA ASP A 67 -5.31 4.20 -14.90
C ASP A 67 -5.25 2.91 -15.75
N GLY A 68 -6.06 1.90 -15.44
CA GLY A 68 -6.09 0.65 -16.21
C GLY A 68 -4.78 -0.15 -16.16
N LYS A 69 -4.03 -0.03 -15.07
CA LYS A 69 -2.72 -0.68 -14.82
C LYS A 69 -2.79 -1.85 -13.84
N SER A 70 -3.95 -2.09 -13.21
CA SER A 70 -4.13 -3.23 -12.32
C SER A 70 -3.86 -4.55 -13.04
N ALA A 71 -3.21 -5.48 -12.34
CA ALA A 71 -2.96 -6.81 -12.87
C ALA A 71 -4.27 -7.57 -13.12
N ARG A 72 -4.40 -8.23 -14.26
CA ARG A 72 -5.54 -9.11 -14.56
C ARG A 72 -5.69 -10.27 -13.58
N TYR A 73 -4.64 -10.58 -12.85
CA TYR A 73 -4.66 -11.56 -11.77
C TYR A 73 -5.80 -11.32 -10.77
N PHE A 74 -6.14 -10.04 -10.49
CA PHE A 74 -7.19 -9.70 -9.55
C PHE A 74 -8.61 -9.76 -10.14
N GLU A 75 -8.79 -9.85 -11.46
CA GLU A 75 -10.12 -9.79 -12.08
C GLU A 75 -11.10 -10.84 -11.53
N PRO A 76 -10.74 -12.12 -11.33
CA PRO A 76 -11.64 -13.12 -10.73
C PRO A 76 -11.81 -12.96 -9.20
N LEU A 77 -10.95 -12.18 -8.55
CA LEU A 77 -10.92 -12.00 -7.10
C LEU A 77 -11.69 -10.76 -6.64
N VAL A 78 -12.33 -10.03 -7.54
CA VAL A 78 -13.12 -8.81 -7.26
C VAL A 78 -14.51 -8.93 -7.89
N SER A 79 -15.47 -8.16 -7.41
CA SER A 79 -16.82 -8.12 -7.97
C SER A 79 -17.21 -6.71 -8.39
N PHE A 80 -17.86 -6.59 -9.55
CA PHE A 80 -18.28 -5.31 -10.14
C PHE A 80 -19.79 -5.11 -10.07
N PRO A 81 -20.27 -3.85 -10.00
CA PRO A 81 -19.51 -2.62 -9.77
C PRO A 81 -19.07 -2.52 -8.30
N PHE A 82 -17.95 -1.87 -8.02
CA PHE A 82 -17.52 -1.60 -6.64
C PHE A 82 -17.26 -0.10 -6.42
N THR A 83 -17.24 0.29 -5.16
CA THR A 83 -16.83 1.61 -4.70
C THR A 83 -15.42 1.50 -4.13
N PRO A 84 -14.39 2.19 -4.67
CA PRO A 84 -13.03 2.11 -4.15
C PRO A 84 -12.88 2.77 -2.77
N GLY A 85 -11.69 2.68 -2.20
CA GLY A 85 -11.32 3.25 -0.91
C GLY A 85 -11.30 2.20 0.21
N HIS A 86 -10.11 1.95 0.74
CA HIS A 86 -9.84 0.94 1.76
C HIS A 86 -8.99 1.48 2.92
N GLU A 87 -8.43 2.67 2.82
CA GLU A 87 -7.73 3.36 3.89
C GLU A 87 -8.72 4.36 4.53
N VAL A 88 -9.42 3.97 5.59
CA VAL A 88 -10.60 4.72 6.07
C VAL A 88 -10.60 4.91 7.57
N VAL A 89 -10.84 6.15 7.99
CA VAL A 89 -11.38 6.47 9.32
C VAL A 89 -12.82 6.95 9.16
N GLY A 90 -13.73 6.46 9.98
CA GLY A 90 -15.16 6.78 9.92
C GLY A 90 -15.84 6.73 11.27
N ASN A 91 -17.13 7.01 11.28
CA ASN A 91 -17.97 6.86 12.45
C ASN A 91 -19.00 5.76 12.25
N LEU A 92 -19.33 5.07 13.32
CA LEU A 92 -20.52 4.21 13.43
C LEU A 92 -21.78 5.04 13.70
N ASP A 93 -22.92 4.38 13.83
CA ASP A 93 -24.21 5.04 14.09
C ASP A 93 -24.30 5.68 15.48
N ASP A 94 -23.52 5.19 16.44
CA ASP A 94 -23.36 5.75 17.79
C ASP A 94 -22.29 6.84 17.89
N ASP A 95 -21.79 7.33 16.75
CA ASP A 95 -20.72 8.30 16.60
C ASP A 95 -19.34 7.85 17.11
N SER A 96 -19.15 6.61 17.52
CA SER A 96 -17.83 6.06 17.82
C SER A 96 -16.95 6.07 16.56
N ARG A 97 -15.67 6.46 16.72
CA ARG A 97 -14.71 6.50 15.62
C ARG A 97 -14.02 5.16 15.45
N VAL A 98 -13.91 4.73 14.20
CA VAL A 98 -13.26 3.47 13.83
C VAL A 98 -12.32 3.64 12.65
N VAL A 99 -11.26 2.81 12.60
CA VAL A 99 -10.42 2.58 11.43
C VAL A 99 -10.79 1.25 10.81
N LEU A 100 -10.83 1.21 9.50
CA LEU A 100 -11.11 0.01 8.72
C LEU A 100 -9.85 -0.83 8.51
N GLU A 101 -9.88 -2.10 8.88
CA GLU A 101 -9.00 -3.17 8.41
C GLU A 101 -9.69 -3.84 7.21
N PRO A 102 -9.38 -3.47 5.97
CA PRO A 102 -10.26 -3.74 4.83
C PRO A 102 -10.31 -5.20 4.38
N VAL A 103 -9.41 -6.08 4.82
CA VAL A 103 -9.34 -7.47 4.35
C VAL A 103 -10.64 -8.22 4.60
N LEU A 104 -11.19 -8.86 3.54
CA LEU A 104 -12.39 -9.70 3.61
C LEU A 104 -11.98 -11.16 3.83
N SER A 105 -11.68 -11.48 5.08
CA SER A 105 -11.26 -12.81 5.56
C SER A 105 -12.42 -13.80 5.71
N CYS A 106 -12.13 -15.03 6.12
CA CYS A 106 -13.15 -16.05 6.43
C CYS A 106 -14.18 -15.54 7.43
N THR A 107 -13.78 -14.75 8.43
CA THR A 107 -14.70 -14.22 9.47
C THR A 107 -15.74 -13.29 8.86
N SER A 108 -15.34 -12.32 8.05
CA SER A 108 -16.28 -11.41 7.39
C SER A 108 -17.14 -12.10 6.32
N ARG A 109 -16.76 -13.28 5.87
CA ARG A 109 -17.48 -14.12 4.89
C ARG A 109 -18.37 -15.17 5.53
N ASN A 110 -18.47 -15.19 6.86
CA ASN A 110 -19.21 -16.20 7.64
C ASN A 110 -18.79 -17.64 7.31
N ILE A 111 -17.47 -17.87 7.15
CA ILE A 111 -16.91 -19.19 6.84
C ILE A 111 -16.27 -19.79 8.10
N SER A 112 -16.77 -20.94 8.53
CA SER A 112 -16.26 -21.73 9.65
C SER A 112 -16.19 -23.21 9.28
N PRO A 113 -15.05 -23.92 9.56
CA PRO A 113 -13.82 -23.39 10.13
C PRO A 113 -13.08 -22.45 9.15
N PRO A 114 -12.22 -21.54 9.63
CA PRO A 114 -11.44 -20.66 8.77
C PRO A 114 -10.42 -21.47 7.96
N CYS A 115 -10.00 -20.95 6.80
CA CYS A 115 -8.89 -21.51 6.02
C CYS A 115 -7.57 -21.44 6.81
N THR A 116 -6.56 -22.21 6.37
CA THR A 116 -5.28 -22.30 7.07
C THR A 116 -4.62 -20.94 7.31
N PRO A 117 -4.49 -20.03 6.33
CA PRO A 117 -3.94 -18.70 6.57
C PRO A 117 -4.74 -17.89 7.59
N CYS A 118 -6.07 -17.84 7.46
CA CYS A 118 -6.91 -17.09 8.41
C CYS A 118 -6.81 -17.67 9.83
N GLY A 119 -6.77 -18.98 9.97
CA GLY A 119 -6.58 -19.65 11.27
C GLY A 119 -5.22 -19.37 11.92
N ALA A 120 -4.22 -19.02 11.11
CA ALA A 120 -2.88 -18.63 11.57
C ALA A 120 -2.72 -17.10 11.74
N GLY A 121 -3.78 -16.31 11.57
CA GLY A 121 -3.73 -14.84 11.64
C GLY A 121 -3.27 -14.14 10.36
N ASN A 122 -2.92 -14.87 9.30
CA ASN A 122 -2.51 -14.32 8.00
C ASN A 122 -3.74 -14.04 7.12
N ILE A 123 -4.60 -13.15 7.58
CA ILE A 123 -5.91 -12.87 6.94
C ILE A 123 -5.78 -12.36 5.51
N GLY A 124 -4.71 -11.61 5.18
CA GLY A 124 -4.44 -11.11 3.84
C GLY A 124 -4.30 -12.21 2.78
N ASN A 125 -3.95 -13.42 3.18
CA ASN A 125 -3.80 -14.59 2.34
C ASN A 125 -5.00 -15.54 2.40
N CYS A 126 -6.21 -15.02 2.67
CA CYS A 126 -7.43 -15.82 2.75
C CYS A 126 -7.65 -16.62 1.46
N GLU A 127 -7.83 -17.94 1.58
CA GLU A 127 -8.09 -18.85 0.45
C GLU A 127 -9.54 -18.77 -0.05
N ASN A 128 -10.44 -18.15 0.73
CA ASN A 128 -11.88 -18.13 0.49
C ASN A 128 -12.40 -16.78 -0.07
N VAL A 129 -11.56 -16.00 -0.74
CA VAL A 129 -11.90 -14.64 -1.23
C VAL A 129 -13.06 -14.58 -2.23
N THR A 130 -13.48 -15.72 -2.77
CA THR A 130 -14.60 -15.85 -3.72
C THR A 130 -15.76 -16.67 -3.18
N LEU A 131 -15.68 -17.09 -1.90
CA LEU A 131 -16.67 -17.95 -1.24
C LEU A 131 -17.36 -17.23 -0.07
N GLY A 132 -18.37 -17.86 0.50
CA GLY A 132 -19.12 -17.35 1.67
C GLY A 132 -20.32 -16.49 1.30
N GLU A 133 -20.78 -15.66 2.23
CA GLU A 133 -22.06 -14.93 2.11
C GLU A 133 -21.95 -13.63 1.31
N ILE A 134 -20.74 -13.15 1.01
CA ILE A 134 -20.51 -11.95 0.22
C ILE A 134 -19.86 -12.26 -1.12
N SER A 135 -20.06 -11.40 -2.09
CA SER A 135 -19.44 -11.48 -3.42
C SER A 135 -17.92 -11.54 -3.37
N SER A 136 -17.30 -11.98 -4.46
CA SER A 136 -15.83 -11.98 -4.59
C SER A 136 -15.25 -10.62 -4.23
N GLY A 137 -14.19 -10.61 -3.43
CA GLY A 137 -13.50 -9.39 -3.00
C GLY A 137 -12.34 -9.72 -2.08
N ILE A 138 -11.16 -9.20 -2.37
CA ILE A 138 -9.99 -9.36 -1.49
C ILE A 138 -10.07 -8.43 -0.29
N GLN A 139 -10.77 -7.30 -0.45
CA GLN A 139 -10.93 -6.26 0.58
C GLN A 139 -12.15 -5.39 0.31
N THR A 140 -12.65 -4.70 1.33
CA THR A 140 -13.57 -3.56 1.20
C THR A 140 -12.95 -2.56 0.21
N GLY A 141 -13.76 -2.01 -0.69
CA GLY A 141 -13.24 -1.18 -1.80
C GLY A 141 -12.99 -1.95 -3.10
N SER A 142 -13.16 -3.29 -3.07
CA SER A 142 -13.06 -4.16 -4.26
C SER A 142 -14.15 -5.24 -4.31
N CYS A 143 -15.11 -5.19 -3.39
CA CYS A 143 -16.27 -6.07 -3.30
C CYS A 143 -17.54 -5.27 -3.60
N HIS A 144 -18.44 -5.85 -4.42
CA HIS A 144 -19.72 -5.23 -4.78
C HIS A 144 -20.60 -4.94 -3.55
N ASP A 145 -20.66 -5.89 -2.61
CA ASP A 145 -21.63 -5.86 -1.53
C ASP A 145 -21.22 -4.93 -0.38
N THR A 146 -19.92 -4.73 -0.16
CA THR A 146 -19.43 -3.95 0.98
C THR A 146 -19.41 -2.45 0.74
N GLY A 147 -19.28 -2.05 -0.52
CA GLY A 147 -18.93 -0.66 -0.85
C GLY A 147 -17.47 -0.35 -0.55
N GLY A 148 -17.17 0.90 -0.17
CA GLY A 148 -15.82 1.36 0.14
C GLY A 148 -15.77 2.82 0.57
N GLY A 149 -14.60 3.26 1.04
CA GLY A 149 -14.39 4.57 1.66
C GLY A 149 -14.59 5.79 0.76
N CYS A 150 -14.55 5.61 -0.57
CA CYS A 150 -14.88 6.71 -1.50
C CYS A 150 -16.40 6.88 -1.67
N ALA A 151 -17.13 6.79 -0.57
CA ALA A 151 -18.58 7.03 -0.47
C ALA A 151 -18.92 7.71 0.85
N THR A 152 -20.12 8.32 0.93
CA THR A 152 -20.61 8.91 2.18
C THR A 152 -20.99 7.88 3.22
N GLU A 153 -21.15 6.63 2.82
CA GLU A 153 -21.40 5.47 3.70
C GLU A 153 -21.08 4.16 2.98
N PHE A 154 -20.69 3.15 3.74
CA PHE A 154 -20.48 1.77 3.31
C PHE A 154 -20.74 0.81 4.48
N TYR A 155 -20.62 -0.51 4.26
CA TYR A 155 -20.74 -1.50 5.31
C TYR A 155 -19.41 -2.21 5.57
N ALA A 156 -19.12 -2.45 6.86
CA ALA A 156 -17.99 -3.25 7.32
C ALA A 156 -18.47 -4.30 8.33
N HIS A 157 -17.80 -5.45 8.35
CA HIS A 157 -18.00 -6.45 9.38
C HIS A 157 -17.29 -5.99 10.67
N PRO A 158 -17.84 -6.25 11.89
CA PRO A 158 -17.19 -5.83 13.14
C PRO A 158 -15.74 -6.29 13.29
N SER A 159 -15.37 -7.44 12.73
CA SER A 159 -13.99 -7.93 12.75
C SER A 159 -13.00 -7.09 11.91
N GLN A 160 -13.50 -6.15 11.14
CA GLN A 160 -12.69 -5.23 10.33
C GLN A 160 -12.51 -3.85 10.99
N LEU A 161 -13.07 -3.65 12.18
CA LEU A 161 -13.18 -2.33 12.79
C LEU A 161 -12.35 -2.24 14.07
N HIS A 162 -11.46 -1.26 14.10
CA HIS A 162 -10.63 -0.93 15.26
C HIS A 162 -11.03 0.43 15.81
N SER A 163 -11.27 0.51 17.12
CA SER A 163 -11.62 1.77 17.78
C SER A 163 -10.47 2.77 17.71
N VAL A 164 -10.78 4.01 17.34
CA VAL A 164 -9.79 5.10 17.29
C VAL A 164 -9.64 5.71 18.68
N PRO A 165 -8.43 5.77 19.26
CA PRO A 165 -8.19 6.47 20.52
C PRO A 165 -8.58 7.96 20.42
N ASP A 166 -9.09 8.53 21.53
CA ASP A 166 -9.60 9.90 21.54
C ASP A 166 -8.55 10.95 21.14
N GLU A 167 -7.28 10.69 21.47
CA GLU A 167 -6.16 11.57 21.16
C GLU A 167 -5.73 11.57 19.68
N PHE A 168 -6.23 10.63 18.87
CA PHE A 168 -5.90 10.59 17.44
C PHE A 168 -6.71 11.61 16.66
N SER A 169 -6.05 12.37 15.79
CA SER A 169 -6.73 13.11 14.73
C SER A 169 -7.24 12.14 13.64
N ASP A 170 -8.16 12.60 12.79
CA ASP A 170 -8.58 11.79 11.64
C ASP A 170 -7.43 11.55 10.66
N GLU A 171 -6.53 12.54 10.53
CA GLU A 171 -5.33 12.47 9.71
C GLU A 171 -4.34 11.41 10.23
N ALA A 172 -4.22 11.25 11.55
CA ALA A 172 -3.45 10.16 12.15
C ALA A 172 -4.16 8.80 11.91
N ALA A 173 -5.46 8.74 12.15
CA ALA A 173 -6.23 7.51 12.04
C ALA A 173 -6.28 6.94 10.61
N VAL A 174 -6.37 7.80 9.57
CA VAL A 174 -6.35 7.35 8.15
C VAL A 174 -5.00 6.77 7.74
N MET A 175 -3.93 7.06 8.48
CA MET A 175 -2.59 6.51 8.23
C MET A 175 -2.36 5.13 8.85
N VAL A 176 -3.27 4.61 9.66
CA VAL A 176 -3.09 3.31 10.35
C VAL A 176 -2.98 2.16 9.33
N GLU A 177 -3.90 2.09 8.36
CA GLU A 177 -3.89 1.01 7.36
C GLU A 177 -2.60 0.98 6.52
N PRO A 178 -2.17 2.07 5.86
CA PRO A 178 -0.91 2.04 5.09
C PRO A 178 0.32 1.84 5.99
N THR A 179 0.27 2.22 7.28
CA THR A 179 1.34 1.96 8.24
C THR A 179 1.43 0.47 8.58
N ALA A 180 0.29 -0.22 8.72
CA ALA A 180 0.27 -1.67 8.90
C ALA A 180 0.96 -2.41 7.74
N CYS A 181 0.74 -1.99 6.49
CA CYS A 181 1.47 -2.53 5.34
C CYS A 181 2.99 -2.34 5.46
N GLY A 182 3.44 -1.16 5.91
CA GLY A 182 4.87 -0.88 6.12
C GLY A 182 5.49 -1.70 7.25
N ILE A 183 4.75 -1.94 8.33
CA ILE A 183 5.18 -2.79 9.46
C ILE A 183 5.31 -4.24 9.02
N HIS A 184 4.29 -4.79 8.36
CA HIS A 184 4.33 -6.14 7.82
C HIS A 184 5.56 -6.35 6.92
N ALA A 185 5.83 -5.41 6.01
CA ALA A 185 7.01 -5.46 5.15
C ALA A 185 8.33 -5.43 5.93
N ALA A 186 8.43 -4.59 6.97
CA ALA A 186 9.62 -4.46 7.79
C ALA A 186 9.90 -5.74 8.60
N LEU A 187 8.86 -6.37 9.15
CA LEU A 187 8.99 -7.61 9.93
C LEU A 187 9.22 -8.84 9.04
N ALA A 188 8.53 -8.93 7.89
CA ALA A 188 8.78 -9.98 6.89
C ALA A 188 10.20 -9.94 6.29
N ALA A 189 10.88 -8.81 6.42
CA ALA A 189 12.25 -8.65 5.95
C ALA A 189 13.26 -9.52 6.73
N GLU A 190 12.95 -9.92 7.98
CA GLU A 190 13.83 -10.75 8.84
C GLU A 190 15.28 -10.27 8.81
N ILE A 191 15.46 -8.99 9.18
CA ILE A 191 16.76 -8.32 9.06
C ILE A 191 17.75 -8.94 10.04
N PRO A 192 18.94 -9.37 9.59
CA PRO A 192 19.96 -9.85 10.51
C PRO A 192 20.46 -8.71 11.41
N ASN A 193 20.93 -9.07 12.60
CA ASN A 193 21.54 -8.09 13.50
C ASN A 193 22.65 -7.33 12.78
N ASP A 194 22.68 -6.00 12.93
CA ASP A 194 23.61 -5.10 12.25
C ASP A 194 23.55 -5.16 10.71
N GLY A 195 22.45 -5.67 10.16
CA GLY A 195 22.24 -5.76 8.71
C GLY A 195 22.12 -4.40 8.02
N VAL A 196 22.55 -4.34 6.76
CA VAL A 196 22.34 -3.20 5.87
C VAL A 196 21.07 -3.40 5.08
N VAL A 197 20.14 -2.45 5.17
CA VAL A 197 18.86 -2.49 4.47
C VAL A 197 18.82 -1.38 3.42
N ALA A 198 18.34 -1.71 2.20
CA ALA A 198 18.02 -0.72 1.19
C ALA A 198 16.50 -0.65 0.96
N VAL A 199 15.91 0.55 1.00
CA VAL A 199 14.49 0.79 0.69
C VAL A 199 14.39 1.53 -0.64
N LEU A 200 13.77 0.91 -1.63
CA LEU A 200 13.58 1.51 -2.95
C LEU A 200 12.23 2.21 -3.02
N GLY A 201 12.28 3.54 -3.19
CA GLY A 201 11.10 4.41 -3.26
C GLY A 201 10.67 4.94 -1.89
N SER A 202 10.64 6.28 -1.77
CA SER A 202 10.22 7.02 -0.56
C SER A 202 8.91 7.79 -0.79
N GLY A 203 7.92 7.14 -1.43
CA GLY A 203 6.51 7.56 -1.39
C GLY A 203 5.88 7.24 -0.02
N THR A 204 4.57 7.35 0.12
CA THR A 204 3.87 7.04 1.39
C THR A 204 4.30 5.69 1.96
N LEU A 205 4.21 4.62 1.16
CA LEU A 205 4.55 3.28 1.60
C LEU A 205 6.03 3.14 2.01
N GLY A 206 6.96 3.74 1.25
CA GLY A 206 8.37 3.73 1.62
C GLY A 206 8.68 4.51 2.89
N GLN A 207 7.99 5.63 3.13
CA GLN A 207 8.14 6.42 4.37
C GLN A 207 7.69 5.64 5.60
N VAL A 208 6.51 5.01 5.55
CA VAL A 208 6.02 4.19 6.68
C VAL A 208 6.87 2.93 6.88
N THR A 209 7.40 2.33 5.81
CA THR A 209 8.33 1.20 5.90
C THR A 209 9.66 1.60 6.55
N ILE A 210 10.24 2.74 6.20
CA ILE A 210 11.47 3.27 6.84
C ILE A 210 11.22 3.50 8.34
N SER A 211 10.09 4.11 8.69
CA SER A 211 9.70 4.33 10.08
C SER A 211 9.53 3.01 10.84
N ALA A 212 8.86 2.03 10.24
CA ALA A 212 8.67 0.69 10.82
C ALA A 212 10.00 -0.05 11.03
N LEU A 213 10.90 -0.01 10.05
CA LEU A 213 12.24 -0.58 10.17
C LEU A 213 13.00 -0.01 11.37
N ARG A 214 12.96 1.30 11.55
CA ARG A 214 13.68 1.96 12.64
C ARG A 214 13.05 1.70 14.01
N HIS A 215 11.74 1.48 14.06
CA HIS A 215 11.02 1.27 15.31
C HIS A 215 11.02 -0.20 15.78
N PHE A 216 10.78 -1.14 14.87
CA PHE A 216 10.55 -2.56 15.20
C PHE A 216 11.72 -3.49 14.89
N THR A 217 12.76 -2.98 14.22
CA THR A 217 13.95 -3.80 13.85
C THR A 217 15.23 -3.06 14.21
N ASN A 218 16.38 -3.74 14.10
CA ASN A 218 17.66 -3.14 14.48
C ASN A 218 18.69 -3.18 13.31
N PRO A 219 18.42 -2.53 12.18
CA PRO A 219 19.39 -2.44 11.10
C PRO A 219 20.55 -1.52 11.48
N LYS A 220 21.77 -1.90 11.10
CA LYS A 220 22.94 -1.02 11.22
C LYS A 220 22.81 0.23 10.36
N THR A 221 22.32 0.07 9.14
CA THR A 221 22.19 1.16 8.18
C THR A 221 20.97 0.97 7.31
N ILE A 222 20.13 1.99 7.21
CA ILE A 222 19.02 2.10 6.24
C ILE A 222 19.44 3.06 5.14
N ILE A 223 19.52 2.56 3.90
CA ILE A 223 19.75 3.35 2.69
C ILE A 223 18.42 3.45 1.97
N SER A 224 17.93 4.63 1.67
CA SER A 224 16.69 4.78 0.91
C SER A 224 16.87 5.55 -0.39
N THR A 225 16.00 5.29 -1.37
CA THR A 225 15.97 6.08 -2.60
C THR A 225 14.80 7.04 -2.60
N ALA A 226 15.07 8.31 -2.91
CA ALA A 226 14.05 9.32 -3.05
C ALA A 226 14.35 10.20 -4.28
N ARG A 227 13.31 10.46 -5.07
CA ARG A 227 13.42 11.25 -6.30
C ARG A 227 13.28 12.74 -6.05
N TYR A 228 12.41 13.11 -5.08
CA TYR A 228 12.03 14.50 -4.83
C TYR A 228 12.58 14.99 -3.49
N PRO A 229 12.86 16.33 -3.36
CA PRO A 229 13.45 16.90 -2.15
C PRO A 229 12.68 16.59 -0.86
N GLU A 230 11.35 16.73 -0.89
CA GLU A 230 10.47 16.50 0.27
C GLU A 230 10.56 15.04 0.72
N GLN A 231 10.62 14.12 -0.23
CA GLN A 231 10.81 12.69 0.07
C GLN A 231 12.14 12.42 0.74
N LYS A 232 13.22 13.11 0.31
CA LYS A 232 14.55 12.95 0.91
C LYS A 232 14.58 13.44 2.35
N ILE A 233 13.99 14.61 2.59
CA ILE A 233 13.93 15.22 3.92
C ILE A 233 13.17 14.31 4.88
N LEU A 234 11.97 13.89 4.49
CA LEU A 234 11.12 13.08 5.36
C LEU A 234 11.70 11.68 5.60
N ALA A 235 12.30 11.03 4.59
CA ALA A 235 12.95 9.74 4.74
C ALA A 235 14.09 9.79 5.77
N ALA A 236 14.89 10.86 5.77
CA ALA A 236 15.92 11.06 6.78
C ALA A 236 15.35 11.28 8.18
N GLN A 237 14.26 12.06 8.29
CA GLN A 237 13.57 12.31 9.56
C GLN A 237 12.95 11.03 10.15
N LEU A 238 12.41 10.16 9.31
CA LEU A 238 11.78 8.90 9.71
C LEU A 238 12.77 7.75 9.94
N GLY A 239 14.07 7.98 9.74
CA GLY A 239 15.10 7.05 10.19
C GLY A 239 15.99 6.45 9.12
N SER A 240 15.94 6.94 7.86
CA SER A 240 16.95 6.56 6.85
C SER A 240 18.28 7.25 7.15
N ASP A 241 19.36 6.47 7.24
CA ASP A 241 20.71 7.03 7.50
C ASP A 241 21.30 7.67 6.25
N ILE A 242 20.96 7.14 5.08
CA ILE A 242 21.47 7.61 3.78
C ILE A 242 20.33 7.68 2.78
N VAL A 243 20.03 8.86 2.27
CA VAL A 243 19.00 9.07 1.25
C VAL A 243 19.65 9.52 -0.05
N VAL A 244 19.46 8.74 -1.11
CA VAL A 244 20.06 9.00 -2.43
C VAL A 244 19.02 9.05 -3.54
N SER A 245 19.37 9.56 -4.70
CA SER A 245 18.55 9.40 -5.90
C SER A 245 18.57 7.93 -6.39
N PRO A 246 17.53 7.46 -7.08
CA PRO A 246 17.47 6.06 -7.58
C PRO A 246 18.69 5.65 -8.39
N GLU A 247 19.28 6.57 -9.14
CA GLU A 247 20.48 6.35 -9.98
C GLU A 247 21.75 6.12 -9.16
N GLU A 248 21.76 6.55 -7.90
CA GLU A 248 22.94 6.47 -7.01
C GLU A 248 22.91 5.26 -6.08
N ILE A 249 21.82 4.46 -6.08
CA ILE A 249 21.63 3.39 -5.09
C ILE A 249 22.75 2.35 -5.14
N LEU A 250 23.12 1.87 -6.32
CA LEU A 250 24.17 0.88 -6.48
C LEU A 250 25.52 1.40 -5.93
N ARG A 251 25.86 2.66 -6.23
CA ARG A 251 27.10 3.30 -5.72
C ARG A 251 27.05 3.45 -4.19
N SER A 252 25.89 3.80 -3.64
CA SER A 252 25.71 3.97 -2.20
C SER A 252 25.86 2.64 -1.46
N VAL A 253 25.13 1.60 -1.89
CA VAL A 253 25.24 0.25 -1.33
C VAL A 253 26.68 -0.29 -1.43
N ARG A 254 27.34 -0.12 -2.58
CA ARG A 254 28.74 -0.50 -2.75
C ARG A 254 29.65 0.12 -1.68
N ARG A 255 29.47 1.41 -1.41
CA ARG A 255 30.29 2.16 -0.45
C ARG A 255 30.03 1.69 0.98
N VAL A 256 28.76 1.55 1.36
CA VAL A 256 28.35 1.15 2.72
C VAL A 256 28.78 -0.27 3.02
N CYS A 257 28.57 -1.20 2.08
CA CYS A 257 28.91 -2.61 2.25
C CYS A 257 30.39 -2.95 1.96
N GLY A 258 31.19 -1.98 1.54
CA GLY A 258 32.62 -2.20 1.22
C GLY A 258 32.84 -3.20 0.07
N THR A 259 31.88 -3.37 -0.81
CA THR A 259 31.90 -4.38 -1.89
C THR A 259 32.45 -3.79 -3.19
N LYS A 260 32.86 -4.67 -4.11
CA LYS A 260 33.42 -4.27 -5.41
C LYS A 260 32.32 -4.25 -6.48
N ALA A 261 32.41 -3.27 -7.40
CA ALA A 261 31.63 -3.29 -8.64
C ALA A 261 32.42 -4.04 -9.72
N ILE A 262 31.72 -4.87 -10.47
CA ILE A 262 32.24 -5.58 -11.63
C ILE A 262 31.57 -4.94 -12.85
N ALA A 263 32.39 -4.21 -13.65
CA ALA A 263 31.93 -3.64 -14.90
C ALA A 263 31.70 -4.75 -15.95
N ASN A 264 30.59 -4.70 -16.66
CA ASN A 264 30.37 -5.61 -17.79
C ASN A 264 31.15 -5.10 -19.01
N VAL A 265 32.07 -5.94 -19.53
CA VAL A 265 32.97 -5.54 -20.62
C VAL A 265 32.30 -5.67 -22.00
N SER A 266 31.19 -6.43 -22.12
CA SER A 266 30.67 -6.85 -23.42
C SER A 266 29.27 -6.36 -23.78
N GLU A 267 28.49 -5.82 -22.87
CA GLU A 267 27.12 -5.39 -23.17
C GLU A 267 26.87 -3.98 -22.64
N LYS A 268 26.60 -3.08 -23.55
CA LYS A 268 25.91 -1.84 -23.19
C LYS A 268 24.47 -2.22 -22.90
N SER A 269 24.10 -2.24 -21.60
CA SER A 269 22.69 -2.15 -21.23
C SER A 269 22.04 -0.99 -22.00
N PRO A 270 20.75 -1.04 -22.34
CA PRO A 270 20.05 0.06 -23.01
C PRO A 270 20.25 1.42 -22.31
N ASP A 271 20.54 1.41 -21.02
CA ASP A 271 20.90 2.59 -20.21
C ASP A 271 22.40 2.77 -19.98
N GLY A 272 23.25 1.94 -20.60
CA GLY A 272 24.71 2.06 -20.58
C GLY A 272 25.40 1.69 -19.27
N ARG A 273 24.69 1.11 -18.29
CA ARG A 273 25.24 0.78 -16.96
C ARG A 273 24.95 -0.66 -16.61
N VAL A 274 25.96 -1.48 -16.51
CA VAL A 274 25.87 -2.80 -15.87
C VAL A 274 27.03 -2.98 -14.91
N ASP A 275 26.94 -2.30 -13.77
CA ASP A 275 27.78 -2.60 -12.64
C ASP A 275 27.08 -3.66 -11.78
N ARG A 276 27.76 -4.78 -11.55
CA ARG A 276 27.33 -5.82 -10.60
C ARG A 276 28.16 -5.70 -9.33
N LEU A 277 27.55 -5.89 -8.18
CA LEU A 277 28.26 -5.90 -6.91
C LEU A 277 28.70 -7.32 -6.57
N THR A 278 29.92 -7.49 -6.01
CA THR A 278 30.36 -8.79 -5.46
C THR A 278 29.63 -9.16 -4.19
N GLY A 279 29.19 -8.17 -3.41
CA GLY A 279 28.35 -8.28 -2.22
C GLY A 279 27.07 -7.46 -2.37
N GLY A 280 26.64 -6.75 -1.34
CA GLY A 280 25.46 -5.86 -1.37
C GLY A 280 24.77 -5.73 -0.02
N ALA A 281 23.57 -5.18 -0.02
CA ALA A 281 22.72 -5.08 1.15
C ALA A 281 22.22 -6.46 1.60
N ASP A 282 22.02 -6.64 2.90
CA ASP A 282 21.46 -7.86 3.47
C ASP A 282 20.01 -8.07 3.03
N VAL A 283 19.26 -6.96 3.05
CA VAL A 283 17.85 -6.93 2.66
C VAL A 283 17.59 -5.72 1.76
N VAL A 284 16.76 -5.92 0.74
CA VAL A 284 16.24 -4.84 -0.10
C VAL A 284 14.71 -4.88 -0.07
N ILE A 285 14.08 -3.75 0.26
CA ILE A 285 12.62 -3.63 0.28
C ILE A 285 12.20 -2.73 -0.89
N ASP A 286 11.44 -3.28 -1.83
CA ASP A 286 10.96 -2.56 -3.00
C ASP A 286 9.53 -2.05 -2.76
N CYS A 287 9.39 -0.74 -2.50
CA CYS A 287 8.11 -0.05 -2.35
C CYS A 287 7.59 0.56 -3.67
N VAL A 288 8.22 0.23 -4.81
CA VAL A 288 7.86 0.76 -6.15
C VAL A 288 7.16 -0.30 -7.00
N GLY A 289 7.72 -1.52 -7.09
CA GLY A 289 7.16 -2.63 -7.86
C GLY A 289 7.32 -2.52 -9.38
N SER A 290 8.32 -1.78 -9.88
CA SER A 290 8.59 -1.66 -11.31
C SER A 290 9.68 -2.63 -11.78
N SER A 291 9.73 -2.94 -13.10
CA SER A 291 10.84 -3.72 -13.68
C SER A 291 12.21 -3.15 -13.28
N LYS A 292 12.33 -1.80 -13.29
CA LYS A 292 13.58 -1.15 -12.93
C LYS A 292 13.92 -1.32 -11.45
N SER A 293 12.99 -1.06 -10.53
CA SER A 293 13.26 -1.18 -9.08
C SER A 293 13.57 -2.62 -8.68
N ILE A 294 12.87 -3.60 -9.25
CA ILE A 294 13.13 -5.01 -9.00
C ILE A 294 14.51 -5.42 -9.57
N SER A 295 14.88 -4.94 -10.77
CA SER A 295 16.22 -5.17 -11.33
C SER A 295 17.32 -4.51 -10.48
N ASP A 296 17.09 -3.30 -9.99
CA ASP A 296 18.01 -2.62 -9.06
C ASP A 296 18.14 -3.46 -7.77
N ALA A 297 17.03 -3.95 -7.20
CA ALA A 297 17.03 -4.81 -6.02
C ALA A 297 17.87 -6.09 -6.24
N LEU A 298 17.65 -6.79 -7.36
CA LEU A 298 18.43 -7.98 -7.73
C LEU A 298 19.94 -7.70 -7.84
N SER A 299 20.31 -6.49 -8.28
CA SER A 299 21.69 -6.09 -8.49
C SER A 299 22.44 -5.71 -7.21
N ILE A 300 21.71 -5.14 -6.22
CA ILE A 300 22.31 -4.58 -4.99
C ILE A 300 22.18 -5.49 -3.77
N THR A 301 21.37 -6.57 -3.84
CA THR A 301 21.25 -7.55 -2.74
C THR A 301 22.48 -8.45 -2.71
N LYS A 302 23.05 -8.73 -1.54
CA LYS A 302 24.18 -9.66 -1.38
C LYS A 302 23.79 -11.11 -1.73
N PRO A 303 24.74 -12.01 -2.04
CA PRO A 303 24.43 -13.45 -2.14
C PRO A 303 23.73 -13.96 -0.86
N ASN A 304 22.73 -14.82 -1.03
CA ASN A 304 21.83 -15.34 0.02
C ASN A 304 21.03 -14.24 0.74
N GLY A 305 20.97 -13.01 0.18
CA GLY A 305 20.16 -11.91 0.74
C GLY A 305 18.69 -12.00 0.35
N ARG A 306 17.89 -11.13 0.94
CA ARG A 306 16.44 -11.12 0.77
C ARG A 306 15.95 -9.85 0.07
N ILE A 307 14.96 -10.02 -0.81
CA ILE A 307 14.22 -8.94 -1.46
C ILE A 307 12.76 -9.08 -1.05
N VAL A 308 12.19 -7.99 -0.53
CA VAL A 308 10.77 -7.90 -0.15
C VAL A 308 10.04 -6.99 -1.12
N LEU A 309 9.07 -7.52 -1.85
CA LEU A 309 8.20 -6.75 -2.74
C LEU A 309 6.98 -6.25 -1.97
N VAL A 310 6.87 -4.95 -1.81
CA VAL A 310 5.78 -4.25 -1.15
C VAL A 310 4.99 -3.41 -2.15
N GLY A 311 5.70 -2.74 -3.06
CA GLY A 311 5.08 -2.06 -4.20
C GLY A 311 4.39 -3.09 -5.09
N MET A 312 3.10 -2.86 -5.41
CA MET A 312 2.30 -3.77 -6.22
C MET A 312 2.86 -3.90 -7.64
N PRO A 313 3.53 -5.01 -7.99
CA PRO A 313 3.97 -5.24 -9.35
C PRO A 313 2.78 -5.67 -10.22
N ALA A 314 2.73 -5.18 -11.46
CA ALA A 314 1.82 -5.73 -12.45
C ALA A 314 2.54 -6.80 -13.30
N THR A 315 2.55 -6.64 -14.61
CA THR A 315 3.40 -7.45 -15.50
C THR A 315 4.75 -6.76 -15.63
N VAL A 316 5.82 -7.46 -15.26
CA VAL A 316 7.20 -6.95 -15.30
C VAL A 316 8.08 -7.88 -16.12
N GLU A 317 9.07 -7.32 -16.82
CA GLU A 317 10.09 -8.07 -17.54
C GLU A 317 11.40 -7.99 -16.72
N LEU A 318 11.98 -9.15 -16.40
CA LEU A 318 13.13 -9.28 -15.51
C LEU A 318 14.13 -10.32 -16.03
N GLU A 319 15.43 -10.04 -15.85
CA GLU A 319 16.47 -11.05 -15.91
C GLU A 319 16.58 -11.75 -14.55
N LEU A 320 16.27 -13.04 -14.49
CA LEU A 320 16.27 -13.81 -13.23
C LEU A 320 17.62 -14.48 -12.95
N THR A 321 18.63 -14.34 -13.80
CA THR A 321 19.97 -14.89 -13.57
C THR A 321 20.57 -14.48 -12.23
N PRO A 322 20.48 -13.21 -11.79
CA PRO A 322 20.97 -12.80 -10.46
C PRO A 322 20.24 -13.49 -9.31
N LEU A 323 18.93 -13.70 -9.41
CA LEU A 323 18.14 -14.42 -8.41
C LEU A 323 18.66 -15.85 -8.24
N TRP A 324 18.82 -16.59 -9.35
CA TRP A 324 19.29 -17.95 -9.35
C TRP A 324 20.76 -18.06 -8.93
N HIS A 325 21.67 -17.29 -9.56
CA HIS A 325 23.10 -17.38 -9.35
C HIS A 325 23.54 -16.98 -7.93
N ARG A 326 22.86 -16.01 -7.34
CA ARG A 326 23.18 -15.48 -6.01
C ARG A 326 22.33 -16.09 -4.90
N GLU A 327 21.46 -17.06 -5.23
CA GLU A 327 20.54 -17.72 -4.30
C GLU A 327 19.74 -16.71 -3.47
N LEU A 328 19.19 -15.67 -4.15
CA LEU A 328 18.41 -14.62 -3.49
C LEU A 328 17.02 -15.15 -3.11
N GLN A 329 16.51 -14.68 -1.98
CA GLN A 329 15.12 -14.86 -1.60
C GLN A 329 14.30 -13.68 -2.14
N LEU A 330 13.27 -13.94 -2.94
CA LEU A 330 12.32 -12.94 -3.41
C LEU A 330 10.95 -13.27 -2.82
N ILE A 331 10.48 -12.44 -1.89
CA ILE A 331 9.20 -12.63 -1.20
C ILE A 331 8.27 -11.45 -1.43
N GLY A 332 6.96 -11.69 -1.37
CA GLY A 332 5.95 -10.64 -1.34
C GLY A 332 5.57 -10.30 0.09
N ALA A 333 5.31 -9.02 0.37
CA ALA A 333 4.64 -8.57 1.57
C ALA A 333 3.32 -7.91 1.15
N TYR A 334 2.23 -8.62 1.36
CA TYR A 334 0.89 -8.20 0.96
C TYR A 334 0.00 -8.01 2.19
N THR A 335 -0.55 -6.82 2.32
CA THR A 335 -1.41 -6.44 3.44
C THR A 335 -0.73 -6.64 4.81
N TYR A 336 -1.39 -7.30 5.75
CA TYR A 336 -1.01 -7.46 7.15
C TYR A 336 -1.86 -8.58 7.79
N GLY A 337 -1.67 -8.78 9.08
CA GLY A 337 -2.42 -9.76 9.87
C GLY A 337 -1.90 -9.77 11.30
N THR A 338 -1.31 -10.89 11.69
CA THR A 338 -0.69 -11.06 12.99
C THR A 338 0.81 -11.23 12.80
N GLU A 339 1.58 -10.41 13.51
CA GLU A 339 3.04 -10.41 13.45
C GLU A 339 3.65 -11.14 14.64
N LYS A 340 4.76 -11.81 14.37
CA LYS A 340 5.60 -12.40 15.41
C LYS A 340 6.81 -11.49 15.65
N LEU A 341 6.87 -10.90 16.84
CA LEU A 341 7.96 -10.03 17.23
C LEU A 341 9.25 -10.84 17.59
N PRO A 342 10.43 -10.19 17.62
CA PRO A 342 11.70 -10.86 17.95
C PRO A 342 11.73 -11.54 19.31
N ASP A 343 10.95 -11.10 20.27
CA ASP A 343 10.79 -11.69 21.62
C ASP A 343 9.82 -12.89 21.62
N GLY A 344 9.17 -13.19 20.49
CA GLY A 344 8.24 -14.28 20.31
C GLY A 344 6.78 -13.93 20.59
N GLU A 345 6.47 -12.71 20.99
CA GLU A 345 5.10 -12.22 21.13
C GLU A 345 4.39 -12.18 19.77
N THR A 346 3.09 -12.46 19.79
CA THR A 346 2.24 -12.42 18.61
C THR A 346 1.22 -11.31 18.80
N ILE A 347 1.21 -10.32 17.88
CA ILE A 347 0.40 -9.12 18.00
C ILE A 347 -0.24 -8.76 16.64
N SER A 348 -1.40 -8.12 16.67
CA SER A 348 -2.02 -7.58 15.45
C SER A 348 -1.15 -6.49 14.84
N THR A 349 -0.97 -6.52 13.51
CA THR A 349 -0.26 -5.46 12.80
C THR A 349 -0.94 -4.10 12.97
N PHE A 350 -2.28 -4.06 13.14
CA PHE A 350 -3.02 -2.83 13.38
C PHE A 350 -2.71 -2.21 14.74
N ASP A 351 -2.54 -3.03 15.80
CA ASP A 351 -2.14 -2.51 17.12
C ASP A 351 -0.76 -1.85 17.06
N LEU A 352 0.20 -2.49 16.37
CA LEU A 352 1.52 -1.90 16.11
C LEU A 352 1.41 -0.63 15.26
N ALA A 353 0.47 -0.57 14.33
CA ALA A 353 0.29 0.59 13.47
C ALA A 353 -0.25 1.81 14.24
N PHE A 354 -1.18 1.63 15.17
CA PHE A 354 -1.60 2.72 16.07
C PHE A 354 -0.42 3.27 16.87
N GLU A 355 0.41 2.38 17.43
CA GLU A 355 1.61 2.80 18.16
C GLU A 355 2.57 3.60 17.28
N LEU A 356 2.90 3.09 16.09
CA LEU A 356 3.86 3.72 15.20
C LEU A 356 3.36 5.05 14.65
N VAL A 357 2.07 5.14 14.25
CA VAL A 357 1.47 6.40 13.78
C VAL A 357 1.62 7.49 14.81
N LYS A 358 1.33 7.20 16.09
CA LYS A 358 1.45 8.15 17.19
C LYS A 358 2.91 8.52 17.46
N THR A 359 3.80 7.53 17.56
CA THR A 359 5.20 7.74 17.93
C THR A 359 5.96 8.50 16.85
N ALA A 360 5.78 8.14 15.58
CA ALA A 360 6.45 8.77 14.45
C ALA A 360 5.70 9.98 13.87
N LYS A 361 4.53 10.33 14.41
CA LYS A 361 3.68 11.45 13.95
C LYS A 361 3.37 11.37 12.46
N LEU A 362 2.89 10.20 12.02
CA LEU A 362 2.68 9.91 10.61
C LEU A 362 1.50 10.66 9.97
N GLU A 363 0.68 11.37 10.76
CA GLU A 363 -0.32 12.33 10.26
C GLU A 363 0.27 13.40 9.35
N GLN A 364 1.54 13.75 9.51
CA GLN A 364 2.26 14.68 8.63
C GLN A 364 2.35 14.23 7.17
N LEU A 365 2.12 12.95 6.88
CA LEU A 365 2.07 12.42 5.52
C LEU A 365 0.81 12.83 4.78
N VAL A 366 -0.29 13.17 5.47
CA VAL A 366 -1.53 13.66 4.84
C VAL A 366 -1.27 15.07 4.31
N SER A 367 -1.12 15.18 2.99
CA SER A 367 -0.64 16.40 2.34
C SER A 367 -1.75 17.27 1.75
N ALA A 368 -2.88 16.67 1.36
CA ALA A 368 -4.02 17.39 0.83
C ALA A 368 -5.33 16.61 0.98
N CYS A 369 -6.42 17.37 1.18
CA CYS A 369 -7.77 16.86 1.30
C CYS A 369 -8.63 17.37 0.14
N TYR A 370 -9.51 16.51 -0.40
CA TYR A 370 -10.42 16.83 -1.50
C TYR A 370 -11.82 16.35 -1.18
N SER A 371 -12.83 17.10 -1.64
CA SER A 371 -14.20 16.57 -1.67
C SER A 371 -14.35 15.47 -2.72
N LEU A 372 -15.36 14.61 -2.59
CA LEU A 372 -15.66 13.63 -3.64
C LEU A 372 -16.02 14.27 -4.98
N ASN A 373 -16.50 15.54 -4.98
CA ASN A 373 -16.80 16.26 -6.23
C ASN A 373 -15.53 16.49 -7.05
N ASP A 374 -14.40 16.65 -6.39
CA ASP A 374 -13.11 16.98 -7.00
C ASP A 374 -12.27 15.72 -7.27
N TYR A 375 -12.91 14.53 -7.33
CA TYR A 375 -12.23 13.25 -7.41
C TYR A 375 -11.21 13.15 -8.56
N GLN A 376 -11.48 13.76 -9.71
CA GLN A 376 -10.56 13.72 -10.84
C GLN A 376 -9.24 14.44 -10.52
N GLU A 377 -9.31 15.61 -9.87
CA GLU A 377 -8.12 16.34 -9.46
C GLU A 377 -7.42 15.63 -8.29
N ALA A 378 -8.17 15.09 -7.34
CA ALA A 378 -7.63 14.31 -6.24
C ALA A 378 -6.79 13.10 -6.75
N LEU A 379 -7.35 12.34 -7.69
CA LEU A 379 -6.66 11.18 -8.30
C LEU A 379 -5.43 11.60 -9.12
N LYS A 380 -5.51 12.71 -9.87
CA LYS A 380 -4.36 13.28 -10.58
C LYS A 380 -3.29 13.78 -9.61
N HIS A 381 -3.70 14.44 -8.51
CA HIS A 381 -2.74 14.87 -7.48
C HIS A 381 -2.05 13.66 -6.85
N ALA A 382 -2.81 12.65 -6.43
CA ALA A 382 -2.26 11.44 -5.82
C ALA A 382 -1.29 10.70 -6.76
N ALA A 383 -1.62 10.57 -8.04
CA ALA A 383 -0.74 9.93 -9.03
C ALA A 383 0.57 10.70 -9.28
N ASN A 384 0.59 11.99 -9.00
CA ASN A 384 1.74 12.89 -9.15
C ASN A 384 2.23 13.47 -7.81
N ALA A 385 1.86 12.86 -6.69
CA ALA A 385 2.10 13.40 -5.36
C ALA A 385 3.57 13.78 -5.14
N GLY A 386 4.51 12.90 -5.45
CA GLY A 386 5.92 13.17 -5.25
C GLY A 386 6.44 14.40 -6.01
N SER A 387 6.02 14.61 -7.27
CA SER A 387 6.41 15.79 -8.06
C SER A 387 5.74 17.09 -7.59
N ARG A 388 4.68 16.97 -6.78
CA ARG A 388 3.97 18.10 -6.16
C ARG A 388 4.37 18.31 -4.69
N GLY A 389 5.42 17.64 -4.21
CA GLY A 389 5.86 17.72 -2.81
C GLY A 389 4.89 17.10 -1.80
N ALA A 390 4.03 16.19 -2.25
CA ALA A 390 2.99 15.57 -1.45
C ALA A 390 3.25 14.06 -1.25
N PHE A 391 2.55 13.45 -0.28
CA PHE A 391 2.63 12.03 0.03
C PHE A 391 1.26 11.36 -0.05
N LYS A 392 0.42 11.54 0.97
CA LYS A 392 -0.93 10.97 1.04
C LYS A 392 -1.96 12.03 0.69
N ILE A 393 -2.80 11.71 -0.27
CA ILE A 393 -3.98 12.50 -0.63
C ILE A 393 -5.20 11.76 -0.12
N VAL A 394 -6.15 12.49 0.47
CA VAL A 394 -7.35 11.91 1.05
C VAL A 394 -8.61 12.59 0.53
N PHE A 395 -9.72 11.86 0.47
CA PHE A 395 -11.04 12.42 0.38
C PHE A 395 -11.52 12.83 1.78
N ASP A 396 -11.99 14.06 1.93
CA ASP A 396 -12.61 14.58 3.13
C ASP A 396 -14.13 14.52 2.97
N LEU A 397 -14.78 13.72 3.80
CA LEU A 397 -16.21 13.48 3.77
C LEU A 397 -16.92 14.10 5.00
N ARG A 398 -16.18 14.82 5.85
CA ARG A 398 -16.72 15.42 7.09
C ARG A 398 -17.84 16.42 6.79
N ASP A 399 -17.65 17.31 5.83
CA ASP A 399 -18.65 18.33 5.45
C ASP A 399 -19.87 17.75 4.70
N GLU A 400 -19.72 16.60 4.07
CA GLU A 400 -20.84 15.93 3.37
C GLU A 400 -21.90 15.40 4.35
N ARG A 401 -21.54 15.23 5.63
CA ARG A 401 -22.43 14.77 6.72
C ARG A 401 -23.43 15.85 7.13
N GLU A 402 -22.96 17.09 7.27
CA GLU A 402 -23.80 18.21 7.73
C GLU A 402 -24.89 18.59 6.72
N ARG A 403 -24.66 18.31 5.43
CA ARG A 403 -25.63 18.61 4.35
C ARG A 403 -26.75 17.59 4.23
N ASN A 404 -26.54 16.34 4.73
CA ASN A 404 -27.54 15.27 4.67
C ASN A 404 -28.45 15.23 5.91
N ILE A 405 -28.20 16.07 6.92
CA ILE A 405 -29.00 16.17 8.15
C ILE A 405 -29.99 17.35 8.07
N LYS A 406 -29.93 18.18 7.05
CA LYS A 406 -30.90 19.25 6.74
C LYS A 406 -31.79 18.85 5.56
#